data_488261979aa7998c8261313005c31e7d
#
_entry.id   488261979aa7998c8261313005c31e7d
#
_cell.length_a   1.000
_cell.length_b   1.000
_cell.length_c   1.000
_cell.angle_alpha   90.00
_cell.angle_beta   90.00
_cell.angle_gamma   90.00
#
_symmetry.space_group_name_H-M   'P 1'
#
loop_
_entity.id
_entity.type
_entity.pdbx_description
1 polymer ?
#
loop_
_entity_poly.entity_id
_entity_poly.type
_entity_poly.pdbx_seq_one_letter_code
_entity_poly.pdbx_strand_id
1 'polypeptide(L)'
;IYQSAIDGGFCILDEINMARNEALAVLHSVLDFRRTIHMPGYDQIPVHPATRFIATMNYGYAGTRELNEALASRFVILQMPSITQDNLTRLLLREFPGIKKQFAEQFSGLFSDIEKKCESGELTEKVLDLRGLLDALRLIQNGLSPYPALDMGLTNKTFDAYEQTLIRDIITTRISKKTESTTIFS
;
A
#
# COMPACT_ATOMS: atom_id res chain seq x y z
N ILE A 1 -20.84 -7.25 3.40
CA ILE A 1 -21.23 -8.46 2.64
C ILE A 1 -22.74 -8.55 2.53
N TYR A 2 -23.49 -8.54 3.66
CA TYR A 2 -24.95 -8.72 3.69
C TYR A 2 -25.69 -7.74 2.77
N GLN A 3 -25.46 -6.44 2.92
CA GLN A 3 -26.12 -5.41 2.13
C GLN A 3 -25.83 -5.54 0.63
N SER A 4 -24.55 -5.75 0.27
CA SER A 4 -24.17 -5.96 -1.13
C SER A 4 -24.76 -7.24 -1.71
N ALA A 5 -24.97 -8.27 -0.88
CA ALA A 5 -25.58 -9.51 -1.31
C ALA A 5 -27.07 -9.35 -1.67
N ILE A 6 -27.80 -8.48 -0.97
CA ILE A 6 -29.22 -8.22 -1.21
C ILE A 6 -29.40 -7.22 -2.36
N ASP A 7 -28.73 -6.08 -2.30
CA ASP A 7 -28.97 -4.96 -3.21
C ASP A 7 -28.20 -5.05 -4.54
N GLY A 8 -27.18 -5.92 -4.59
CA GLY A 8 -26.24 -5.96 -5.69
C GLY A 8 -25.11 -4.94 -5.53
N GLY A 9 -24.21 -4.89 -6.52
CA GLY A 9 -23.08 -3.95 -6.54
C GLY A 9 -21.76 -4.57 -6.10
N PHE A 10 -20.80 -3.72 -5.70
CA PHE A 10 -19.46 -4.16 -5.32
C PHE A 10 -19.33 -4.33 -3.81
N CYS A 11 -18.77 -5.46 -3.39
CA CYS A 11 -18.34 -5.71 -2.03
C CYS A 11 -16.82 -5.78 -1.99
N ILE A 12 -16.18 -4.83 -1.32
CA ILE A 12 -14.72 -4.77 -1.18
C ILE A 12 -14.34 -5.39 0.16
N LEU A 13 -13.46 -6.39 0.12
CA LEU A 13 -12.90 -7.09 1.28
C LEU A 13 -11.42 -6.71 1.37
N ASP A 14 -11.15 -5.67 2.14
CA ASP A 14 -9.79 -5.16 2.29
C ASP A 14 -8.97 -6.04 3.25
N GLU A 15 -7.71 -6.30 2.90
CA GLU A 15 -6.79 -7.14 3.68
C GLU A 15 -7.37 -8.51 4.09
N ILE A 16 -8.01 -9.19 3.14
CA ILE A 16 -8.75 -10.44 3.39
C ILE A 16 -7.92 -11.51 4.12
N ASN A 17 -6.62 -11.56 3.88
CA ASN A 17 -5.68 -12.49 4.50
C ASN A 17 -5.37 -12.20 5.98
N MET A 18 -5.82 -11.07 6.51
CA MET A 18 -5.73 -10.74 7.94
C MET A 18 -6.91 -11.29 8.74
N ALA A 19 -8.00 -11.66 8.07
CA ALA A 19 -9.17 -12.22 8.70
C ALA A 19 -8.91 -13.66 9.22
N ARG A 20 -9.63 -14.06 10.25
CA ARG A 20 -9.59 -15.43 10.76
C ARG A 20 -10.29 -16.39 9.79
N ASN A 21 -9.79 -17.62 9.67
CA ASN A 21 -10.35 -18.63 8.77
C ASN A 21 -11.84 -18.89 9.04
N GLU A 22 -12.27 -18.83 10.29
CA GLU A 22 -13.67 -19.03 10.68
C GLU A 22 -14.56 -17.91 10.10
N ALA A 23 -14.07 -16.69 10.08
CA ALA A 23 -14.79 -15.54 9.47
C ALA A 23 -14.84 -15.66 7.93
N LEU A 24 -13.81 -16.25 7.33
CA LEU A 24 -13.74 -16.47 5.88
C LEU A 24 -14.60 -17.64 5.40
N ALA A 25 -15.02 -18.55 6.31
CA ALA A 25 -15.79 -19.73 5.95
C ALA A 25 -17.10 -19.40 5.22
N VAL A 26 -17.75 -18.30 5.58
CA VAL A 26 -18.99 -17.82 4.89
C VAL A 26 -18.75 -17.50 3.41
N LEU A 27 -17.55 -17.10 3.05
CA LEU A 27 -17.23 -16.73 1.67
C LEU A 27 -17.22 -17.92 0.70
N HIS A 28 -17.01 -19.15 1.20
CA HIS A 28 -17.01 -20.33 0.32
C HIS A 28 -18.33 -20.51 -0.40
N SER A 29 -19.46 -20.36 0.28
CA SER A 29 -20.79 -20.49 -0.32
C SER A 29 -21.23 -19.24 -1.08
N VAL A 30 -20.68 -18.09 -0.73
CA VAL A 30 -20.95 -16.80 -1.39
C VAL A 30 -20.25 -16.71 -2.75
N LEU A 31 -19.02 -17.22 -2.85
CA LEU A 31 -18.16 -17.08 -4.03
C LEU A 31 -18.27 -18.26 -5.02
N ASP A 32 -18.87 -19.38 -4.62
CA ASP A 32 -19.04 -20.53 -5.50
C ASP A 32 -20.42 -20.49 -6.23
N PHE A 33 -20.73 -21.58 -6.95
CA PHE A 33 -21.96 -21.71 -7.75
C PHE A 33 -23.25 -21.56 -6.92
N ARG A 34 -23.21 -21.80 -5.61
CA ARG A 34 -24.38 -21.68 -4.72
C ARG A 34 -24.82 -20.23 -4.55
N ARG A 35 -23.88 -19.30 -4.57
CA ARG A 35 -24.17 -17.86 -4.46
C ARG A 35 -25.12 -17.56 -3.29
N THR A 36 -24.81 -18.10 -2.10
CA THR A 36 -25.67 -17.94 -0.91
C THR A 36 -24.83 -17.60 0.32
N ILE A 37 -25.36 -16.72 1.18
CA ILE A 37 -24.86 -16.56 2.54
C ILE A 37 -25.57 -17.59 3.40
N HIS A 38 -24.78 -18.45 4.04
CA HIS A 38 -25.28 -19.44 4.98
C HIS A 38 -24.75 -19.13 6.38
N MET A 39 -25.67 -18.88 7.32
CA MET A 39 -25.34 -18.71 8.73
C MET A 39 -26.16 -19.70 9.54
N PRO A 40 -25.53 -20.50 10.43
CA PRO A 40 -26.27 -21.45 11.28
C PRO A 40 -27.37 -20.74 12.08
N GLY A 41 -28.59 -21.31 12.03
CA GLY A 41 -29.75 -20.75 12.73
C GLY A 41 -30.50 -19.62 12.01
N TYR A 42 -30.11 -19.27 10.81
CA TYR A 42 -30.77 -18.26 9.98
C TYR A 42 -31.11 -18.84 8.60
N ASP A 43 -32.09 -18.21 7.93
CA ASP A 43 -32.44 -18.55 6.56
C ASP A 43 -31.28 -18.23 5.60
N GLN A 44 -31.16 -19.03 4.55
CA GLN A 44 -30.18 -18.78 3.50
C GLN A 44 -30.55 -17.53 2.69
N ILE A 45 -29.56 -16.67 2.48
CA ILE A 45 -29.74 -15.43 1.73
C ILE A 45 -29.08 -15.60 0.37
N PRO A 46 -29.86 -15.58 -0.73
CA PRO A 46 -29.29 -15.64 -2.08
C PRO A 46 -28.53 -14.33 -2.39
N VAL A 47 -27.35 -14.48 -3.00
CA VAL A 47 -26.55 -13.33 -3.45
C VAL A 47 -27.10 -12.79 -4.76
N HIS A 48 -27.42 -11.50 -4.78
CA HIS A 48 -27.95 -10.84 -5.98
C HIS A 48 -27.00 -11.04 -7.20
N PRO A 49 -27.53 -11.32 -8.39
CA PRO A 49 -26.71 -11.62 -9.58
C PRO A 49 -25.71 -10.51 -9.95
N ALA A 50 -26.03 -9.26 -9.67
CA ALA A 50 -25.15 -8.12 -9.95
C ALA A 50 -24.03 -7.93 -8.90
N THR A 51 -24.04 -8.68 -7.78
CA THR A 51 -22.99 -8.56 -6.77
C THR A 51 -21.65 -9.06 -7.27
N ARG A 52 -20.61 -8.27 -7.05
CA ARG A 52 -19.21 -8.61 -7.34
C ARG A 52 -18.38 -8.41 -6.09
N PHE A 53 -17.46 -9.33 -5.86
CA PHE A 53 -16.53 -9.29 -4.73
C PHE A 53 -15.15 -8.93 -5.24
N ILE A 54 -14.52 -7.96 -4.59
CA ILE A 54 -13.15 -7.55 -4.82
C ILE A 54 -12.43 -7.72 -3.49
N ALA A 55 -11.33 -8.46 -3.48
CA ALA A 55 -10.52 -8.63 -2.28
C ALA A 55 -9.12 -8.05 -2.52
N THR A 56 -8.56 -7.42 -1.50
CA THR A 56 -7.16 -7.01 -1.50
C THR A 56 -6.38 -7.83 -0.48
N MET A 57 -5.12 -8.07 -0.73
CA MET A 57 -4.22 -8.67 0.23
C MET A 57 -2.78 -8.21 -0.01
N ASN A 58 -2.01 -8.11 1.06
CA ASN A 58 -0.57 -7.96 0.99
C ASN A 58 0.05 -9.37 1.03
N TYR A 59 0.89 -9.69 0.06
CA TYR A 59 1.56 -11.00 -0.04
C TYR A 59 3.05 -10.84 0.26
N GLY A 60 3.63 -11.80 1.00
CA GLY A 60 5.06 -11.84 1.26
C GLY A 60 5.57 -11.00 2.44
N TYR A 61 4.73 -10.21 3.10
CA TYR A 61 5.15 -9.43 4.27
C TYR A 61 5.14 -10.25 5.56
N ALA A 62 6.10 -9.98 6.45
CA ALA A 62 6.15 -10.61 7.77
C ALA A 62 4.86 -10.37 8.56
N GLY A 63 4.20 -11.44 8.99
CA GLY A 63 2.91 -11.38 9.71
C GLY A 63 1.67 -11.51 8.83
N THR A 64 1.79 -11.52 7.50
CA THR A 64 0.67 -11.85 6.62
C THR A 64 0.46 -13.37 6.59
N ARG A 65 -0.81 -13.78 6.55
CA ARG A 65 -1.19 -15.18 6.38
C ARG A 65 -1.42 -15.46 4.90
N GLU A 66 -1.10 -16.68 4.50
CA GLU A 66 -1.54 -17.14 3.19
C GLU A 66 -3.05 -17.35 3.20
N LEU A 67 -3.70 -16.93 2.13
CA LEU A 67 -5.12 -17.21 1.94
C LEU A 67 -5.27 -18.70 1.69
N ASN A 68 -6.27 -19.33 2.32
CA ASN A 68 -6.59 -20.74 2.11
C ASN A 68 -6.76 -20.99 0.59
N GLU A 69 -6.10 -22.05 0.09
CA GLU A 69 -6.08 -22.40 -1.33
C GLU A 69 -7.50 -22.57 -1.91
N ALA A 70 -8.39 -23.19 -1.13
CA ALA A 70 -9.78 -23.39 -1.55
C ALA A 70 -10.54 -22.07 -1.70
N LEU A 71 -10.19 -21.04 -0.94
CA LEU A 71 -10.75 -19.70 -1.07
C LEU A 71 -10.07 -18.93 -2.21
N ALA A 72 -8.75 -19.01 -2.31
CA ALA A 72 -7.98 -18.36 -3.36
C ALA A 72 -8.42 -18.81 -4.77
N SER A 73 -8.73 -20.11 -4.94
CA SER A 73 -9.21 -20.68 -6.20
C SER A 73 -10.56 -20.12 -6.69
N ARG A 74 -11.29 -19.42 -5.84
CA ARG A 74 -12.56 -18.76 -6.19
C ARG A 74 -12.40 -17.33 -6.69
N PHE A 75 -11.19 -16.79 -6.64
CA PHE A 75 -10.85 -15.47 -7.15
C PHE A 75 -10.02 -15.53 -8.43
N VAL A 76 -10.20 -14.56 -9.28
CA VAL A 76 -9.22 -14.24 -10.31
C VAL A 76 -8.15 -13.36 -9.66
N ILE A 77 -6.92 -13.83 -9.62
CA ILE A 77 -5.82 -13.14 -8.94
C ILE A 77 -5.15 -12.18 -9.91
N LEU A 78 -5.09 -10.91 -9.53
CA LEU A 78 -4.36 -9.86 -10.23
C LEU A 78 -3.18 -9.43 -9.37
N GLN A 79 -1.98 -9.67 -9.86
CA GLN A 79 -0.78 -9.16 -9.20
C GLN A 79 -0.55 -7.71 -9.59
N MET A 80 -0.54 -6.82 -8.59
CA MET A 80 -0.26 -5.41 -8.79
C MET A 80 1.26 -5.20 -8.79
N PRO A 81 1.84 -4.65 -9.87
CA PRO A 81 3.28 -4.36 -9.90
C PRO A 81 3.63 -3.20 -8.97
N SER A 82 4.89 -3.13 -8.55
CA SER A 82 5.45 -1.95 -7.89
C SER A 82 5.29 -0.72 -8.76
N ILE A 83 5.16 0.44 -8.10
CA ILE A 83 5.04 1.72 -8.83
C ILE A 83 6.36 2.07 -9.50
N THR A 84 6.36 2.29 -10.81
CA THR A 84 7.56 2.75 -11.52
C THR A 84 7.90 4.19 -11.15
N GLN A 85 9.18 4.57 -11.28
CA GLN A 85 9.63 5.94 -11.00
C GLN A 85 8.84 6.99 -11.79
N ASP A 86 8.53 6.74 -13.07
CA ASP A 86 7.74 7.66 -13.90
C ASP A 86 6.32 7.82 -13.40
N ASN A 87 5.68 6.71 -13.02
CA ASN A 87 4.32 6.75 -12.47
C ASN A 87 4.30 7.43 -11.10
N LEU A 88 5.32 7.20 -10.27
CA LEU A 88 5.46 7.90 -9.00
C LEU A 88 5.66 9.41 -9.21
N THR A 89 6.49 9.81 -10.17
CA THR A 89 6.66 11.24 -10.51
C THR A 89 5.31 11.87 -10.91
N ARG A 90 4.52 11.20 -11.76
CA ARG A 90 3.19 11.69 -12.15
C ARG A 90 2.23 11.75 -10.96
N LEU A 91 2.28 10.76 -10.08
CA LEU A 91 1.49 10.75 -8.84
C LEU A 91 1.84 11.96 -7.96
N LEU A 92 3.14 12.22 -7.73
CA LEU A 92 3.58 13.33 -6.90
C LEU A 92 3.16 14.70 -7.48
N LEU A 93 3.28 14.88 -8.79
CA LEU A 93 2.84 16.10 -9.45
C LEU A 93 1.33 16.33 -9.36
N ARG A 94 0.53 15.26 -9.31
CA ARG A 94 -0.92 15.32 -9.16
C ARG A 94 -1.35 15.58 -7.71
N GLU A 95 -0.74 14.86 -6.76
CA GLU A 95 -1.14 14.89 -5.33
C GLU A 95 -0.63 16.16 -4.62
N PHE A 96 0.45 16.76 -5.11
CA PHE A 96 1.09 17.92 -4.52
C PHE A 96 1.14 19.10 -5.50
N PRO A 97 0.02 19.82 -5.72
CA PRO A 97 0.03 21.04 -6.52
C PRO A 97 1.07 22.04 -5.98
N GLY A 98 1.91 22.57 -6.86
CA GLY A 98 2.99 23.47 -6.49
C GLY A 98 4.35 22.79 -6.25
N ILE A 99 4.44 21.46 -6.23
CA ILE A 99 5.75 20.79 -6.23
C ILE A 99 6.46 21.04 -7.57
N LYS A 100 7.71 21.51 -7.53
CA LYS A 100 8.50 21.68 -8.76
C LYS A 100 8.88 20.32 -9.34
N LYS A 101 8.76 20.17 -10.66
CA LYS A 101 9.00 18.91 -11.39
C LYS A 101 10.32 18.23 -11.02
N GLN A 102 11.40 19.01 -10.93
CA GLN A 102 12.72 18.50 -10.56
C GLN A 102 12.73 17.80 -9.19
N PHE A 103 11.97 18.29 -8.21
CA PHE A 103 11.87 17.69 -6.90
C PHE A 103 10.96 16.45 -6.90
N ALA A 104 9.88 16.46 -7.67
CA ALA A 104 9.08 15.26 -7.88
C ALA A 104 9.93 14.12 -8.49
N GLU A 105 10.82 14.42 -9.43
CA GLU A 105 11.79 13.47 -10.01
C GLU A 105 12.85 13.02 -8.99
N GLN A 106 13.32 13.92 -8.12
CA GLN A 106 14.26 13.57 -7.05
C GLN A 106 13.63 12.66 -6.00
N PHE A 107 12.39 12.93 -5.55
CA PHE A 107 11.68 12.10 -4.58
C PHE A 107 11.29 10.73 -5.15
N SER A 108 10.87 10.67 -6.41
CA SER A 108 10.60 9.39 -7.06
C SER A 108 11.88 8.58 -7.29
N GLY A 109 13.00 9.25 -7.61
CA GLY A 109 14.30 8.63 -7.68
C GLY A 109 14.79 8.11 -6.32
N LEU A 110 14.58 8.88 -5.23
CA LEU A 110 14.86 8.45 -3.87
C LEU A 110 14.12 7.14 -3.53
N PHE A 111 12.82 7.08 -3.84
CA PHE A 111 12.02 5.89 -3.60
C PHE A 111 12.51 4.68 -4.41
N SER A 112 12.85 4.88 -5.68
CA SER A 112 13.42 3.83 -6.53
C SER A 112 14.79 3.34 -6.03
N ASP A 113 15.64 4.23 -5.47
CA ASP A 113 16.92 3.82 -4.90
C ASP A 113 16.74 2.97 -3.64
N ILE A 114 15.75 3.29 -2.78
CA ILE A 114 15.38 2.47 -1.63
C ILE A 114 14.86 1.10 -2.10
N GLU A 115 13.99 1.06 -3.11
CA GLU A 115 13.46 -0.18 -3.70
C GLU A 115 14.58 -1.11 -4.16
N LYS A 116 15.55 -0.59 -4.91
CA LYS A 116 16.73 -1.37 -5.35
C LYS A 116 17.55 -1.94 -4.18
N LYS A 117 17.64 -1.20 -3.07
CA LYS A 117 18.31 -1.67 -1.87
C LYS A 117 17.53 -2.76 -1.13
N CYS A 118 16.20 -2.72 -1.21
CA CYS A 118 15.35 -3.83 -0.74
C CYS A 118 15.52 -5.06 -1.63
N GLU A 119 15.51 -4.90 -2.95
CA GLU A 119 15.73 -6.00 -3.91
C GLU A 119 17.10 -6.67 -3.76
N SER A 120 18.15 -5.89 -3.43
CA SER A 120 19.50 -6.43 -3.15
C SER A 120 19.65 -7.06 -1.76
N GLY A 121 18.62 -6.96 -0.91
CA GLY A 121 18.64 -7.48 0.46
C GLY A 121 19.42 -6.63 1.47
N GLU A 122 19.86 -5.42 1.08
CA GLU A 122 20.54 -4.48 1.96
C GLU A 122 19.57 -3.74 2.91
N LEU A 123 18.31 -3.62 2.51
CA LEU A 123 17.21 -3.05 3.30
C LEU A 123 16.05 -4.05 3.38
N THR A 124 15.32 -4.04 4.48
CA THR A 124 14.07 -4.79 4.59
C THR A 124 12.94 -4.07 3.83
N GLU A 125 11.99 -4.83 3.28
CA GLU A 125 10.84 -4.25 2.55
C GLU A 125 9.97 -3.32 3.41
N LYS A 126 10.07 -3.40 4.74
CA LYS A 126 9.35 -2.53 5.67
C LYS A 126 9.65 -1.04 5.49
N VAL A 127 10.84 -0.72 4.99
CA VAL A 127 11.26 0.67 4.76
C VAL A 127 10.76 1.23 3.44
N LEU A 128 10.29 0.38 2.54
CA LEU A 128 9.70 0.77 1.26
C LEU A 128 8.23 1.20 1.48
N ASP A 129 8.05 2.35 2.09
CA ASP A 129 6.74 2.88 2.47
C ASP A 129 6.37 4.12 1.64
N LEU A 130 5.57 3.89 0.60
CA LEU A 130 5.05 5.00 -0.23
C LEU A 130 4.18 5.98 0.58
N ARG A 131 3.40 5.49 1.54
CA ARG A 131 2.57 6.36 2.39
C ARG A 131 3.47 7.25 3.24
N GLY A 132 4.54 6.70 3.80
CA GLY A 132 5.55 7.46 4.55
C GLY A 132 6.20 8.56 3.71
N LEU A 133 6.51 8.29 2.43
CA LEU A 133 7.00 9.32 1.51
C LEU A 133 5.95 10.42 1.27
N LEU A 134 4.69 10.05 1.01
CA LEU A 134 3.62 11.02 0.78
C LEU A 134 3.36 11.87 2.04
N ASP A 135 3.41 11.28 3.22
CA ASP A 135 3.26 12.00 4.50
C ASP A 135 4.43 12.96 4.75
N ALA A 136 5.67 12.53 4.44
CA ALA A 136 6.83 13.43 4.50
C ALA A 136 6.66 14.64 3.57
N LEU A 137 6.16 14.43 2.35
CA LEU A 137 5.90 15.52 1.40
C LEU A 137 4.79 16.47 1.88
N ARG A 138 3.75 15.97 2.55
CA ARG A 138 2.73 16.81 3.19
C ARG A 138 3.34 17.68 4.30
N LEU A 139 4.22 17.10 5.12
CA LEU A 139 4.94 17.87 6.15
C LEU A 139 5.82 18.95 5.54
N ILE A 140 6.52 18.65 4.44
CA ILE A 140 7.34 19.64 3.72
C ILE A 140 6.48 20.74 3.14
N GLN A 141 5.35 20.41 2.52
CA GLN A 141 4.40 21.37 1.98
C GLN A 141 3.86 22.32 3.07
N ASN A 142 3.72 21.83 4.29
CA ASN A 142 3.32 22.61 5.47
C ASN A 142 4.49 23.34 6.15
N GLY A 143 5.67 23.37 5.53
CA GLY A 143 6.81 24.18 5.97
C GLY A 143 7.88 23.44 6.77
N LEU A 144 7.75 22.12 7.02
CA LEU A 144 8.84 21.39 7.67
C LEU A 144 10.02 21.23 6.70
N SER A 145 11.23 21.31 7.24
CA SER A 145 12.44 21.05 6.44
C SER A 145 12.44 19.64 5.87
N PRO A 146 12.90 19.45 4.61
CA PRO A 146 12.81 18.15 3.93
C PRO A 146 13.50 17.00 4.66
N TYR A 147 14.70 17.23 5.21
CA TYR A 147 15.47 16.18 5.85
C TYR A 147 14.76 15.58 7.09
N PRO A 148 14.31 16.38 8.08
CA PRO A 148 13.52 15.86 9.19
C PRO A 148 12.21 15.18 8.75
N ALA A 149 11.53 15.72 7.73
CA ALA A 149 10.29 15.13 7.23
C ALA A 149 10.52 13.73 6.65
N LEU A 150 11.56 13.57 5.83
CA LEU A 150 11.95 12.28 5.26
C LEU A 150 12.46 11.31 6.31
N ASP A 151 13.17 11.81 7.34
CA ASP A 151 13.59 10.97 8.47
C ASP A 151 12.38 10.39 9.21
N MET A 152 11.33 11.20 9.44
CA MET A 152 10.07 10.75 10.04
C MET A 152 9.29 9.79 9.15
N GLY A 153 9.21 10.07 7.85
CA GLY A 153 8.39 9.32 6.92
C GLY A 153 9.03 8.01 6.43
N LEU A 154 10.35 7.94 6.37
CA LEU A 154 11.09 6.81 5.81
C LEU A 154 12.05 6.18 6.82
N THR A 155 13.01 6.93 7.36
CA THR A 155 14.07 6.37 8.20
C THR A 155 13.54 5.73 9.47
N ASN A 156 12.59 6.39 10.14
CA ASN A 156 12.02 5.90 11.41
C ASN A 156 11.05 4.72 11.25
N LYS A 157 10.87 4.19 10.04
CA LYS A 157 10.08 2.97 9.77
C LYS A 157 10.83 1.69 10.16
N THR A 158 12.14 1.77 10.30
CA THR A 158 12.98 0.69 10.83
C THR A 158 13.61 1.10 12.16
N PHE A 159 13.87 0.11 13.02
CA PHE A 159 14.62 0.27 14.26
C PHE A 159 16.07 -0.23 14.13
N ASP A 160 16.45 -0.75 12.98
CA ASP A 160 17.82 -1.18 12.69
C ASP A 160 18.70 0.04 12.37
N ALA A 161 19.78 0.21 13.17
CA ALA A 161 20.66 1.38 13.06
C ALA A 161 21.45 1.41 11.72
N TYR A 162 21.77 0.24 11.17
CA TYR A 162 22.43 0.14 9.87
C TYR A 162 21.49 0.57 8.74
N GLU A 163 20.26 0.05 8.72
CA GLU A 163 19.25 0.45 7.76
C GLU A 163 18.95 1.96 7.85
N GLN A 164 18.81 2.50 9.07
CA GLN A 164 18.60 3.95 9.26
C GLN A 164 19.73 4.78 8.67
N THR A 165 20.98 4.36 8.87
CA THR A 165 22.15 5.05 8.31
C THR A 165 22.11 5.00 6.79
N LEU A 166 21.87 3.83 6.21
CA LEU A 166 21.82 3.64 4.77
C LEU A 166 20.70 4.48 4.13
N ILE A 167 19.50 4.53 4.74
CA ILE A 167 18.39 5.37 4.26
C ILE A 167 18.77 6.85 4.29
N ARG A 168 19.40 7.34 5.37
CA ARG A 168 19.88 8.72 5.47
C ARG A 168 20.92 9.06 4.41
N ASP A 169 21.79 8.13 4.07
CA ASP A 169 22.77 8.31 3.00
C ASP A 169 22.09 8.41 1.64
N ILE A 170 21.09 7.56 1.37
CA ILE A 170 20.30 7.63 0.14
C ILE A 170 19.55 8.98 0.07
N ILE A 171 18.92 9.41 1.17
CA ILE A 171 18.22 10.71 1.25
C ILE A 171 19.18 11.84 0.90
N THR A 172 20.38 11.87 1.50
CA THR A 172 21.34 12.96 1.28
C THR A 172 21.95 12.97 -0.10
N THR A 173 21.98 11.84 -0.80
CA THR A 173 22.41 11.76 -2.20
C THR A 173 21.42 12.47 -3.13
N ARG A 174 20.14 12.45 -2.84
CA ARG A 174 19.08 13.03 -3.66
C ARG A 174 18.63 14.41 -3.21
N ILE A 175 18.54 14.62 -1.91
CA ILE A 175 18.03 15.84 -1.29
C ILE A 175 19.11 16.41 -0.36
N SER A 176 19.62 17.58 -0.69
CA SER A 176 20.62 18.26 0.15
C SER A 176 20.03 18.58 1.52
N LYS A 177 20.82 18.39 2.59
CA LYS A 177 20.45 18.80 3.96
C LYS A 177 20.11 20.28 4.11
N LYS A 178 20.58 21.12 3.18
CA LYS A 178 20.33 22.57 3.16
C LYS A 178 19.10 22.97 2.35
N THR A 179 18.40 22.00 1.74
CA THR A 179 17.18 22.27 0.96
C THR A 179 16.07 22.70 1.90
N GLU A 180 15.41 23.80 1.61
CA GLU A 180 14.27 24.31 2.34
C GLU A 180 12.95 23.94 1.65
N SER A 181 11.85 23.90 2.42
CA SER A 181 10.50 23.61 1.90
C SER A 181 10.08 24.57 0.79
N THR A 182 10.38 25.86 0.93
CA THR A 182 10.11 26.93 -0.04
C THR A 182 10.86 26.74 -1.36
N THR A 183 11.95 25.98 -1.37
CA THR A 183 12.67 25.65 -2.60
C THR A 183 11.95 24.57 -3.39
N ILE A 184 11.25 23.66 -2.72
CA ILE A 184 10.56 22.50 -3.29
C ILE A 184 9.19 22.87 -3.82
N PHE A 185 8.44 23.63 -3.04
CA PHE A 185 7.10 24.09 -3.38
C PHE A 185 7.11 25.57 -3.80
N SER A 186 6.28 25.92 -4.75
CA SER A 186 6.03 27.29 -5.23
C SER A 186 4.68 27.79 -4.78
#